data_87b12bf796869399c5a7395eea8f74c2
#
_entry.id   87b12bf796869399c5a7395eea8f74c2
#
_cell.length_a   1.000
_cell.length_b   1.000
_cell.length_c   1.000
_cell.angle_alpha   90.00
_cell.angle_beta   90.00
_cell.angle_gamma   90.00
#
_symmetry.space_group_name_H-M   'P 1'
#
loop_
_entity.id
_entity.type
_entity.pdbx_description
1 polymer ?
#
loop_
_entity_poly.entity_id
_entity_poly.type
_entity_poly.pdbx_seq_one_letter_code
_entity_poly.pdbx_strand_id
1 'polypeptide(L)'
;MSKHTNVVVATLSALVTLSACSAHQQSSSSPSATSGAPAGAQTLSAELHTADGRSVATATFEFANGYATVTVKTTANGILAPGLHGMHVHEIGKCEPNSVDPMGGPPGDFMSAGMHYQAPGHTGEPPSGDLSTLDVRKDGAAYLVTTTDAFTRDDLLAGNKTALMVHGGEYGPDAEKRIACGVIGTG
;
A
#
# COMPACT_ATOMS: atom_id res chain seq x y z
N MET A 1 -71.84 -23.17 13.25
CA MET A 1 -72.34 -23.13 14.66
C MET A 1 -71.60 -21.98 15.33
N SER A 2 -72.34 -20.93 15.56
CA SER A 2 -71.92 -19.65 16.15
C SER A 2 -71.82 -19.76 17.66
N LYS A 3 -70.81 -19.13 18.27
CA LYS A 3 -70.93 -18.68 19.67
C LYS A 3 -70.18 -17.36 19.82
N HIS A 4 -70.97 -16.32 20.00
CA HIS A 4 -70.53 -14.98 20.42
C HIS A 4 -70.26 -15.01 21.93
N THR A 5 -69.21 -14.32 22.36
CA THR A 5 -69.09 -14.00 23.78
C THR A 5 -68.66 -12.50 23.89
N ASN A 6 -69.49 -11.79 24.67
CA ASN A 6 -69.45 -10.33 24.85
C ASN A 6 -68.28 -9.86 25.71
N VAL A 7 -67.77 -8.71 25.34
CA VAL A 7 -66.77 -7.98 26.10
C VAL A 7 -67.42 -6.88 26.90
N VAL A 8 -67.07 -6.81 28.18
CA VAL A 8 -67.47 -5.77 29.11
C VAL A 8 -66.43 -4.67 29.09
N VAL A 9 -66.87 -3.47 28.84
CA VAL A 9 -66.07 -2.25 28.90
C VAL A 9 -66.09 -1.69 30.32
N ALA A 10 -64.99 -1.55 30.96
CA ALA A 10 -64.85 -0.80 32.21
C ALA A 10 -64.02 0.45 31.95
N THR A 11 -64.64 1.60 32.04
CA THR A 11 -63.99 2.93 32.00
C THR A 11 -63.45 3.31 33.36
N LEU A 12 -62.18 3.52 33.48
CA LEU A 12 -61.56 4.17 34.66
C LEU A 12 -60.99 5.50 34.22
N SER A 13 -61.57 6.56 34.78
CA SER A 13 -61.08 7.94 34.69
C SER A 13 -59.92 8.11 35.69
N ALA A 14 -58.77 8.51 35.25
CA ALA A 14 -57.66 8.90 36.13
C ALA A 14 -57.26 10.37 35.87
N LEU A 15 -57.26 11.11 36.94
CA LEU A 15 -56.88 12.55 37.01
C LEU A 15 -55.43 12.77 36.58
N VAL A 16 -55.25 13.76 35.75
CA VAL A 16 -53.89 14.25 35.36
C VAL A 16 -53.47 15.35 36.33
N THR A 17 -52.42 15.09 37.14
CA THR A 17 -51.69 16.11 37.83
C THR A 17 -50.54 16.61 36.99
N LEU A 18 -50.57 17.86 36.58
CA LEU A 18 -49.41 18.54 35.95
C LEU A 18 -48.34 18.79 36.99
N SER A 19 -47.25 18.05 36.91
CA SER A 19 -45.98 18.42 37.57
C SER A 19 -45.10 19.10 36.53
N ALA A 20 -44.85 20.39 36.75
CA ALA A 20 -43.87 21.15 35.97
C ALA A 20 -42.45 20.70 36.37
N CYS A 21 -41.81 19.88 35.54
CA CYS A 21 -40.38 19.64 35.68
C CYS A 21 -39.63 20.65 34.80
N SER A 22 -38.90 21.53 35.48
CA SER A 22 -37.91 22.42 34.83
C SER A 22 -36.90 21.59 34.07
N ALA A 23 -36.89 21.76 32.75
CA ALA A 23 -35.87 21.18 31.89
C ALA A 23 -34.51 21.86 32.17
N HIS A 24 -33.63 21.16 32.88
CA HIS A 24 -32.21 21.43 32.83
C HIS A 24 -31.72 21.01 31.45
N GLN A 25 -31.44 21.99 30.59
CA GLN A 25 -30.70 21.78 29.36
C GLN A 25 -29.26 21.37 29.75
N GLN A 26 -29.00 20.08 29.85
CA GLN A 26 -27.65 19.56 29.79
C GLN A 26 -27.19 19.73 28.35
N SER A 27 -26.32 20.71 28.14
CA SER A 27 -25.52 20.81 26.92
C SER A 27 -24.67 19.56 26.85
N SER A 28 -25.11 18.59 26.06
CA SER A 28 -24.29 17.45 25.64
C SER A 28 -23.21 18.02 24.70
N SER A 29 -22.07 18.38 25.28
CA SER A 29 -20.84 18.51 24.51
C SER A 29 -20.48 17.10 24.01
N SER A 30 -20.88 16.78 22.78
CA SER A 30 -20.31 15.65 22.05
C SER A 30 -18.79 15.84 22.03
N PRO A 31 -18.00 14.85 22.50
CA PRO A 31 -16.59 14.91 22.23
C PRO A 31 -16.44 14.89 20.70
N SER A 32 -15.98 15.99 20.13
CA SER A 32 -15.42 15.98 18.78
C SER A 32 -14.33 14.91 18.81
N ALA A 33 -14.61 13.76 18.24
CA ALA A 33 -13.57 12.81 17.87
C ALA A 33 -12.68 13.57 16.89
N THR A 34 -11.66 14.21 17.41
CA THR A 34 -10.51 14.60 16.60
C THR A 34 -9.97 13.28 16.08
N SER A 35 -10.33 12.96 14.85
CA SER A 35 -9.64 11.94 14.06
C SER A 35 -8.22 12.48 13.88
N GLY A 36 -7.41 12.31 14.92
CA GLY A 36 -5.99 12.45 14.84
C GLY A 36 -5.54 11.37 13.85
N ALA A 37 -5.18 11.77 12.66
CA ALA A 37 -4.29 10.94 11.87
C ALA A 37 -3.15 10.50 12.80
N PRO A 38 -2.79 9.21 12.84
CA PRO A 38 -1.70 8.76 13.69
C PRO A 38 -0.49 9.64 13.41
N ALA A 39 0.13 10.13 14.48
CA ALA A 39 1.25 11.07 14.41
C ALA A 39 2.29 10.48 13.43
N GLY A 40 2.38 11.10 12.22
CA GLY A 40 3.49 10.89 11.31
C GLY A 40 3.57 9.53 10.64
N ALA A 41 2.52 9.05 9.96
CA ALA A 41 2.75 8.09 8.89
C ALA A 41 3.70 8.76 7.88
N GLN A 42 4.96 8.34 7.90
CA GLN A 42 5.98 8.87 6.99
C GLN A 42 5.86 8.11 5.69
N THR A 43 5.42 8.79 4.65
CA THR A 43 5.17 8.16 3.35
C THR A 43 6.33 8.44 2.40
N LEU A 44 6.74 7.40 1.66
CA LEU A 44 7.55 7.51 0.46
C LEU A 44 6.74 7.05 -0.74
N SER A 45 7.15 7.47 -1.92
CA SER A 45 6.52 7.07 -3.17
C SER A 45 7.53 6.73 -4.25
N ALA A 46 7.09 5.98 -5.25
CA ALA A 46 7.82 5.76 -6.49
C ALA A 46 6.84 5.72 -7.66
N GLU A 47 7.18 6.41 -8.76
CA GLU A 47 6.50 6.27 -10.04
C GLU A 47 7.33 5.35 -10.92
N LEU A 48 6.76 4.21 -11.30
CA LEU A 48 7.45 3.21 -12.09
C LEU A 48 7.22 3.44 -13.58
N HIS A 49 8.31 3.43 -14.33
CA HIS A 49 8.30 3.58 -15.78
C HIS A 49 9.07 2.45 -16.45
N THR A 50 8.65 2.09 -17.65
CA THR A 50 9.44 1.23 -18.55
C THR A 50 10.68 1.97 -19.06
N ALA A 51 11.64 1.25 -19.64
CA ALA A 51 12.86 1.84 -20.22
C ALA A 51 12.58 2.85 -21.35
N ASP A 52 11.44 2.73 -22.05
CA ASP A 52 10.95 3.69 -23.04
C ASP A 52 10.13 4.84 -22.43
N GLY A 53 10.03 4.93 -21.11
CA GLY A 53 9.42 6.03 -20.37
C GLY A 53 7.90 5.96 -20.19
N ARG A 54 7.23 4.85 -20.54
CA ARG A 54 5.79 4.70 -20.28
C ARG A 54 5.54 4.50 -18.80
N SER A 55 4.57 5.24 -18.23
CA SER A 55 4.13 5.05 -16.84
C SER A 55 3.47 3.68 -16.67
N VAL A 56 3.93 2.90 -15.70
CA VAL A 56 3.48 1.53 -15.42
C VAL A 56 2.62 1.47 -14.18
N ALA A 57 3.15 1.97 -13.08
CA ALA A 57 2.52 1.86 -11.75
C ALA A 57 2.97 2.99 -10.84
N THR A 58 2.20 3.22 -9.79
CA THR A 58 2.62 3.97 -8.61
C THR A 58 2.79 3.02 -7.43
N ALA A 59 3.78 3.31 -6.60
CA ALA A 59 3.98 2.64 -5.33
C ALA A 59 3.98 3.67 -4.20
N THR A 60 3.38 3.33 -3.06
CA THR A 60 3.47 4.08 -1.80
C THR A 60 4.00 3.16 -0.71
N PHE A 61 4.84 3.72 0.16
CA PHE A 61 5.41 3.06 1.32
C PHE A 61 5.01 3.85 2.55
N GLU A 62 4.15 3.29 3.38
CA GLU A 62 3.65 3.93 4.61
C GLU A 62 4.31 3.25 5.81
N PHE A 63 5.11 4.01 6.56
CA PHE A 63 5.86 3.51 7.72
C PHE A 63 5.13 3.83 9.02
N ALA A 64 4.65 2.80 9.70
CA ALA A 64 4.00 2.91 10.99
C ALA A 64 4.22 1.62 11.81
N ASN A 65 4.25 1.74 13.13
CA ASN A 65 4.31 0.59 14.04
C ASN A 65 5.48 -0.38 13.80
N GLY A 66 6.60 0.09 13.23
CA GLY A 66 7.80 -0.72 13.02
C GLY A 66 7.79 -1.56 11.73
N TYR A 67 6.85 -1.33 10.82
CA TYR A 67 6.81 -1.97 9.50
C TYR A 67 6.40 -0.98 8.40
N ALA A 68 6.68 -1.34 7.16
CA ALA A 68 6.20 -0.65 5.97
C ALA A 68 4.96 -1.37 5.41
N THR A 69 3.91 -0.61 5.08
CA THR A 69 2.84 -1.06 4.19
C THR A 69 3.16 -0.55 2.80
N VAL A 70 3.36 -1.46 1.86
CA VAL A 70 3.66 -1.13 0.46
C VAL A 70 2.41 -1.37 -0.37
N THR A 71 1.92 -0.32 -1.04
CA THR A 71 0.80 -0.38 -1.96
C THR A 71 1.30 -0.11 -3.38
N VAL A 72 1.05 -1.04 -4.30
CA VAL A 72 1.40 -0.88 -5.72
C VAL A 72 0.14 -0.97 -6.56
N LYS A 73 -0.02 -0.02 -7.48
CA LYS A 73 -1.17 0.06 -8.39
C LYS A 73 -0.72 0.46 -9.78
N THR A 74 -1.11 -0.32 -10.79
CA THR A 74 -0.87 0.05 -12.19
C THR A 74 -1.60 1.34 -12.56
N THR A 75 -0.94 2.22 -13.32
CA THR A 75 -1.49 3.49 -13.82
C THR A 75 -2.16 3.33 -15.16
N ALA A 76 -1.73 2.33 -15.93
CA ALA A 76 -2.30 1.99 -17.23
C ALA A 76 -2.37 0.47 -17.39
N ASN A 77 -3.40 0.01 -18.09
CA ASN A 77 -3.58 -1.41 -18.40
C ASN A 77 -2.80 -1.80 -19.65
N GLY A 78 -2.39 -3.07 -19.72
CA GLY A 78 -1.78 -3.65 -20.93
C GLY A 78 -0.32 -3.27 -21.19
N ILE A 79 0.36 -2.61 -20.23
CA ILE A 79 1.81 -2.37 -20.30
C ILE A 79 2.57 -3.58 -19.74
N LEU A 80 2.17 -4.04 -18.56
CA LEU A 80 2.69 -5.29 -18.00
C LEU A 80 1.96 -6.48 -18.63
N ALA A 81 2.71 -7.54 -18.93
CA ALA A 81 2.13 -8.80 -19.36
C ALA A 81 1.34 -9.44 -18.21
N PRO A 82 0.24 -10.17 -18.49
CA PRO A 82 -0.43 -10.95 -17.45
C PRO A 82 0.47 -12.02 -16.85
N GLY A 83 0.40 -12.20 -15.54
CA GLY A 83 1.16 -13.22 -14.81
C GLY A 83 1.81 -12.71 -13.53
N LEU A 84 2.70 -13.51 -12.98
CA LEU A 84 3.41 -13.21 -11.74
C LEU A 84 4.75 -12.52 -12.06
N HIS A 85 4.97 -11.36 -11.47
CA HIS A 85 6.18 -10.56 -11.65
C HIS A 85 6.90 -10.41 -10.32
N GLY A 86 8.20 -10.70 -10.29
CA GLY A 86 9.06 -10.38 -9.15
C GLY A 86 9.07 -8.87 -8.90
N MET A 87 9.03 -8.49 -7.64
CA MET A 87 9.04 -7.09 -7.24
C MET A 87 10.00 -6.89 -6.08
N HIS A 88 11.03 -6.06 -6.29
CA HIS A 88 12.12 -5.91 -5.33
C HIS A 88 12.53 -4.45 -5.18
N VAL A 89 12.94 -4.07 -3.97
CA VAL A 89 13.72 -2.85 -3.75
C VAL A 89 15.16 -3.12 -4.14
N HIS A 90 15.74 -2.26 -4.99
CA HIS A 90 17.14 -2.28 -5.40
C HIS A 90 17.96 -1.22 -4.66
N GLU A 91 19.26 -1.49 -4.48
CA GLU A 91 20.14 -0.76 -3.56
C GLU A 91 20.50 0.66 -4.01
N ILE A 92 20.26 1.02 -5.28
CA ILE A 92 20.62 2.33 -5.82
C ILE A 92 19.41 2.99 -6.46
N GLY A 93 19.12 4.23 -6.07
CA GLY A 93 18.01 5.04 -6.59
C GLY A 93 18.29 5.57 -8.01
N LYS A 94 18.50 4.65 -8.96
CA LYS A 94 18.70 4.96 -10.38
C LYS A 94 17.86 4.05 -11.26
N CYS A 95 17.17 4.66 -12.23
CA CYS A 95 16.31 3.97 -13.20
C CYS A 95 16.73 4.35 -14.63
N GLU A 96 17.98 4.08 -14.99
CA GLU A 96 18.54 4.45 -16.28
C GLU A 96 18.37 3.31 -17.29
N PRO A 97 17.76 3.54 -18.47
CA PRO A 97 17.73 2.55 -19.53
C PRO A 97 19.13 2.29 -20.08
N ASN A 98 19.38 1.08 -20.59
CA ASN A 98 20.65 0.69 -21.20
C ASN A 98 21.88 1.08 -20.37
N SER A 99 21.83 0.86 -19.08
CA SER A 99 22.88 1.17 -18.10
C SER A 99 23.69 -0.06 -17.74
N VAL A 100 24.83 0.15 -17.07
CA VAL A 100 25.72 -0.91 -16.59
C VAL A 100 25.59 -1.03 -15.09
N ASP A 101 25.60 -2.27 -14.58
CA ASP A 101 25.61 -2.56 -13.15
C ASP A 101 26.90 -1.97 -12.52
N PRO A 102 26.84 -1.40 -11.31
CA PRO A 102 28.02 -0.88 -10.59
C PRO A 102 29.14 -1.91 -10.41
N MET A 103 28.80 -3.20 -10.37
CA MET A 103 29.76 -4.29 -10.30
C MET A 103 30.33 -4.68 -11.67
N GLY A 104 29.84 -4.06 -12.75
CA GLY A 104 30.24 -4.35 -14.13
C GLY A 104 29.29 -5.34 -14.82
N GLY A 105 29.60 -5.63 -16.09
CA GLY A 105 28.79 -6.55 -16.91
C GLY A 105 28.27 -5.88 -18.17
N PRO A 106 27.44 -6.60 -18.95
CA PRO A 106 26.82 -6.05 -20.14
C PRO A 106 25.77 -4.99 -19.79
N PRO A 107 25.58 -3.98 -20.65
CA PRO A 107 24.52 -3.00 -20.45
C PRO A 107 23.13 -3.67 -20.60
N GLY A 108 22.18 -3.17 -19.83
CA GLY A 108 20.78 -3.58 -19.84
C GLY A 108 19.89 -2.52 -19.20
N ASP A 109 18.58 -2.73 -19.25
CA ASP A 109 17.65 -1.78 -18.67
C ASP A 109 17.75 -1.80 -17.15
N PHE A 110 17.89 -0.60 -16.58
CA PHE A 110 17.93 -0.35 -15.14
C PHE A 110 19.05 -1.05 -14.37
N MET A 111 20.13 -1.47 -15.05
CA MET A 111 21.24 -2.15 -14.40
C MET A 111 21.95 -1.23 -13.39
N SER A 112 21.91 0.10 -13.57
CA SER A 112 22.45 1.07 -12.61
C SER A 112 21.74 1.09 -11.24
N ALA A 113 20.61 0.42 -11.10
CA ALA A 113 19.95 0.22 -9.81
C ALA A 113 20.70 -0.77 -8.88
N GLY A 114 21.69 -1.51 -9.40
CA GLY A 114 22.45 -2.49 -8.63
C GLY A 114 21.65 -3.75 -8.30
N MET A 115 22.02 -4.39 -7.18
CA MET A 115 21.41 -5.64 -6.71
C MET A 115 20.16 -5.38 -5.84
N HIS A 116 19.51 -6.46 -5.40
CA HIS A 116 18.45 -6.35 -4.39
C HIS A 116 19.00 -5.72 -3.11
N TYR A 117 18.20 -4.85 -2.52
CA TYR A 117 18.60 -4.13 -1.32
C TYR A 117 18.81 -5.08 -0.14
N GLN A 118 19.92 -4.87 0.58
CA GLN A 118 20.20 -5.51 1.87
C GLN A 118 20.24 -4.45 2.97
N ALA A 119 19.43 -4.61 4.00
CA ALA A 119 19.43 -3.75 5.16
C ALA A 119 20.78 -3.83 5.91
N PRO A 120 21.19 -2.78 6.62
CA PRO A 120 22.44 -2.79 7.37
C PRO A 120 22.55 -3.99 8.32
N GLY A 121 23.59 -4.80 8.13
CA GLY A 121 23.84 -6.02 8.93
C GLY A 121 23.10 -7.27 8.45
N HIS A 122 22.22 -7.17 7.46
CA HIS A 122 21.59 -8.33 6.82
C HIS A 122 22.46 -8.81 5.65
N THR A 123 22.73 -10.10 5.60
CA THR A 123 23.55 -10.75 4.55
C THR A 123 22.95 -12.09 4.11
N GLY A 124 21.73 -12.38 4.55
CA GLY A 124 21.04 -13.66 4.30
C GLY A 124 20.11 -13.62 3.10
N GLU A 125 19.44 -14.74 2.89
CA GLU A 125 18.34 -14.90 1.94
C GLU A 125 17.02 -15.09 2.70
N PRO A 126 15.89 -14.53 2.25
CA PRO A 126 15.82 -13.63 1.09
C PRO A 126 16.43 -12.25 1.39
N PRO A 127 16.86 -11.49 0.35
CA PRO A 127 17.28 -10.10 0.51
C PRO A 127 16.22 -9.24 1.20
N SER A 128 16.66 -8.22 1.95
CA SER A 128 15.73 -7.31 2.63
C SER A 128 14.80 -6.56 1.67
N GLY A 129 15.23 -6.38 0.42
CA GLY A 129 14.45 -5.71 -0.62
C GLY A 129 13.37 -6.57 -1.27
N ASP A 130 13.34 -7.88 -1.03
CA ASP A 130 12.35 -8.75 -1.66
C ASP A 130 10.95 -8.48 -1.08
N LEU A 131 10.01 -8.27 -1.99
CA LEU A 131 8.61 -8.01 -1.67
C LEU A 131 7.72 -9.13 -2.22
N SER A 132 6.44 -9.09 -1.85
CA SER A 132 5.47 -10.01 -2.42
C SER A 132 5.35 -9.82 -3.94
N THR A 133 5.18 -10.93 -4.65
CA THR A 133 4.98 -10.97 -6.11
C THR A 133 3.80 -10.12 -6.55
N LEU A 134 3.98 -9.37 -7.63
CA LEU A 134 2.92 -8.61 -8.27
C LEU A 134 2.14 -9.50 -9.24
N ASP A 135 0.88 -9.83 -8.93
CA ASP A 135 0.00 -10.57 -9.83
C ASP A 135 -0.71 -9.62 -10.80
N VAL A 136 -0.35 -9.70 -12.08
CA VAL A 136 -0.92 -8.89 -13.15
C VAL A 136 -2.04 -9.68 -13.85
N ARG A 137 -3.25 -9.13 -13.81
CA ARG A 137 -4.44 -9.72 -14.40
C ARG A 137 -4.37 -9.74 -15.94
N LYS A 138 -5.29 -10.47 -16.55
CA LYS A 138 -5.37 -10.60 -18.03
C LYS A 138 -5.55 -9.26 -18.77
N ASP A 139 -6.11 -8.26 -18.11
CA ASP A 139 -6.27 -6.90 -18.64
C ASP A 139 -5.02 -6.01 -18.45
N GLY A 140 -3.95 -6.54 -17.86
CA GLY A 140 -2.72 -5.81 -17.56
C GLY A 140 -2.80 -4.93 -16.33
N ALA A 141 -3.88 -5.03 -15.54
CA ALA A 141 -4.01 -4.30 -14.29
C ALA A 141 -3.52 -5.12 -13.10
N ALA A 142 -2.89 -4.43 -12.14
CA ALA A 142 -2.49 -5.01 -10.86
C ALA A 142 -2.77 -4.06 -9.71
N TYR A 143 -3.06 -4.63 -8.55
CA TYR A 143 -3.17 -3.94 -7.28
C TYR A 143 -2.67 -4.87 -6.18
N LEU A 144 -1.62 -4.45 -5.48
CA LEU A 144 -1.02 -5.19 -4.38
C LEU A 144 -0.92 -4.31 -3.14
N VAL A 145 -1.25 -4.87 -1.99
CA VAL A 145 -0.89 -4.33 -0.68
C VAL A 145 -0.15 -5.42 0.07
N THR A 146 1.06 -5.12 0.51
CA THR A 146 1.90 -6.03 1.30
C THR A 146 2.56 -5.28 2.45
N THR A 147 3.06 -6.01 3.44
CA THR A 147 3.78 -5.43 4.57
C THR A 147 5.14 -6.08 4.73
N THR A 148 6.12 -5.31 5.20
CA THR A 148 7.45 -5.80 5.51
C THR A 148 8.07 -5.00 6.66
N ASP A 149 8.85 -5.65 7.50
CA ASP A 149 9.68 -5.04 8.55
C ASP A 149 11.19 -5.14 8.22
N ALA A 150 11.52 -5.56 7.00
CA ALA A 150 12.90 -5.81 6.57
C ALA A 150 13.72 -4.53 6.33
N PHE A 151 13.08 -3.37 6.27
CA PHE A 151 13.73 -2.07 6.12
C PHE A 151 12.91 -0.94 6.77
N THR A 152 13.57 0.16 7.07
CA THR A 152 12.94 1.40 7.57
C THR A 152 12.85 2.44 6.45
N ARG A 153 12.12 3.53 6.73
CA ARG A 153 12.08 4.70 5.82
C ARG A 153 13.47 5.28 5.58
N ASP A 154 14.25 5.42 6.64
CA ASP A 154 15.57 6.04 6.56
C ASP A 154 16.55 5.16 5.79
N ASP A 155 16.41 3.84 5.89
CA ASP A 155 17.16 2.89 5.07
C ASP A 155 16.92 3.12 3.57
N LEU A 156 15.69 3.29 3.15
CA LEU A 156 15.34 3.49 1.73
C LEU A 156 15.84 4.84 1.17
N LEU A 157 16.06 5.82 2.04
CA LEU A 157 16.54 7.16 1.66
C LEU A 157 18.05 7.35 1.87
N ALA A 158 18.72 6.40 2.51
CA ALA A 158 20.15 6.49 2.81
C ALA A 158 21.00 6.51 1.54
N GLY A 159 22.18 7.12 1.62
CA GLY A 159 23.19 7.12 0.56
C GLY A 159 22.66 7.58 -0.80
N ASN A 160 22.69 6.70 -1.76
CA ASN A 160 22.23 6.94 -3.14
C ASN A 160 20.71 6.74 -3.31
N LYS A 161 19.94 6.60 -2.21
CA LYS A 161 18.54 6.16 -2.21
C LYS A 161 18.38 4.74 -2.76
N THR A 162 17.15 4.32 -2.97
CA THR A 162 16.77 2.99 -3.48
C THR A 162 15.80 3.13 -4.63
N ALA A 163 15.57 2.06 -5.38
CA ALA A 163 14.57 2.01 -6.44
C ALA A 163 13.67 0.78 -6.28
N LEU A 164 12.40 0.93 -6.60
CA LEU A 164 11.48 -0.21 -6.73
C LEU A 164 11.56 -0.72 -8.17
N MET A 165 11.74 -2.04 -8.31
CA MET A 165 11.87 -2.74 -9.57
C MET A 165 10.74 -3.75 -9.75
N VAL A 166 10.20 -3.83 -10.97
CA VAL A 166 9.34 -4.93 -11.41
C VAL A 166 10.07 -5.72 -12.48
N HIS A 167 10.09 -7.04 -12.31
CA HIS A 167 10.77 -7.97 -13.20
C HIS A 167 9.82 -8.56 -14.25
N GLY A 168 10.35 -9.15 -15.31
CA GLY A 168 9.58 -9.73 -16.41
C GLY A 168 8.77 -10.96 -16.01
N GLY A 169 9.15 -11.62 -14.93
CA GLY A 169 8.47 -12.76 -14.31
C GLY A 169 8.91 -12.93 -12.88
N GLU A 170 8.24 -13.78 -12.14
CA GLU A 170 8.67 -14.22 -10.80
C GLU A 170 9.70 -15.36 -10.90
N TYR A 171 9.53 -16.22 -11.89
CA TYR A 171 10.35 -17.40 -12.11
C TYR A 171 10.75 -17.56 -13.57
N GLY A 172 11.74 -18.39 -13.82
CA GLY A 172 12.17 -18.76 -15.16
C GLY A 172 13.03 -17.69 -15.85
N PRO A 173 13.13 -17.71 -17.19
CA PRO A 173 14.08 -16.87 -17.94
C PRO A 173 13.76 -15.37 -17.89
N ASP A 174 12.57 -15.01 -17.49
CA ASP A 174 12.13 -13.61 -17.41
C ASP A 174 12.32 -13.01 -16.01
N ALA A 175 12.69 -13.82 -15.00
CA ALA A 175 12.87 -13.35 -13.62
C ALA A 175 14.01 -12.30 -13.50
N GLU A 176 15.04 -12.43 -14.33
CA GLU A 176 16.17 -11.48 -14.33
C GLU A 176 15.90 -10.20 -15.14
N LYS A 177 14.86 -10.19 -15.99
CA LYS A 177 14.55 -9.04 -16.83
C LYS A 177 13.94 -7.92 -15.99
N ARG A 178 14.51 -6.74 -16.03
CA ARG A 178 14.02 -5.54 -15.36
C ARG A 178 13.13 -4.77 -16.32
N ILE A 179 11.82 -4.72 -16.06
CA ILE A 179 10.85 -4.17 -17.03
C ILE A 179 10.25 -2.83 -16.61
N ALA A 180 10.26 -2.52 -15.32
CA ALA A 180 9.84 -1.21 -14.81
C ALA A 180 10.61 -0.84 -13.55
N CYS A 181 10.94 0.44 -13.42
CA CYS A 181 11.74 0.99 -12.33
C CYS A 181 11.19 2.35 -11.87
N GLY A 182 11.24 2.60 -10.57
CA GLY A 182 10.89 3.88 -9.96
C GLY A 182 11.80 4.19 -8.77
N VAL A 183 12.43 5.36 -8.76
CA VAL A 183 13.25 5.81 -7.61
C VAL A 183 12.34 6.09 -6.42
N ILE A 184 12.66 5.53 -5.27
CA ILE A 184 11.91 5.75 -4.03
C ILE A 184 12.32 7.08 -3.41
N GLY A 185 11.32 7.92 -3.09
CA GLY A 185 11.57 9.24 -2.52
C GLY A 185 10.36 9.81 -1.80
N THR A 186 10.56 10.99 -1.22
CA THR A 186 9.45 11.81 -0.70
C THR A 186 8.68 12.37 -1.89
N GLY A 187 7.39 12.09 -1.96
CA GLY A 187 6.47 12.66 -2.96
C GLY A 187 6.34 14.18 -2.82
#